data_b4a7e4351076777dd4cd0c1f030977b9
#
_entry.id   b4a7e4351076777dd4cd0c1f030977b9
#
_cell.length_a   1.000
_cell.length_b   1.000
_cell.length_c   1.000
_cell.angle_alpha   90.00
_cell.angle_beta   90.00
_cell.angle_gamma   90.00
#
_symmetry.space_group_name_H-M   'P 1'
#
loop_
_entity.id
_entity.type
_entity.pdbx_description
1 polymer ?
#
loop_
_entity_poly.entity_id
_entity_poly.type
_entity_poly.pdbx_seq_one_letter_code
_entity_poly.pdbx_strand_id
1 'polypeptide(L)'
;MFAEQFANVRAKSPLVHNITNYVTVNDCANMVLACGASPIMADDAAEVEDITTICSGLNINIGTLNSRTIESMLKAGKKANALGHPVVLDPVGAGASALRTETAYRLLDEVRFTVIRGNISEVKTLASGAGTTKGVDADVADRVTEENLDGAVAFAKAFAAKTGAVVAITGAIDIVADGAKAYCIRNGHPMMSAITGTGCQLSALTAAFLTANPGQPLEAAAAAVCAMGLAGEIAHARLTPLDGNATYRNYIIDAIYNMTPAQLEEGAKYEVR
;
A
#
# COMPACT_ATOMS: atom_id res chain seq x y z
N MET A 1 10.15 -1.75 -17.65
CA MET A 1 8.76 -1.89 -17.13
C MET A 1 8.56 -0.92 -15.95
N PHE A 2 9.20 -1.13 -14.80
CA PHE A 2 8.97 -0.29 -13.61
C PHE A 2 9.48 1.15 -13.74
N ALA A 3 10.50 1.38 -14.57
CA ALA A 3 10.96 2.70 -14.94
C ALA A 3 9.83 3.58 -15.51
N GLU A 4 9.03 3.03 -16.42
CA GLU A 4 7.90 3.73 -17.01
C GLU A 4 6.81 4.03 -15.99
N GLN A 5 6.47 3.06 -15.13
CA GLN A 5 5.47 3.27 -14.08
C GLN A 5 5.84 4.44 -13.17
N PHE A 6 7.10 4.53 -12.77
CA PHE A 6 7.61 5.62 -11.95
C PHE A 6 7.68 6.97 -12.70
N ALA A 7 8.17 6.95 -13.94
CA ALA A 7 8.23 8.16 -14.77
C ALA A 7 6.84 8.79 -14.97
N ASN A 8 5.81 7.95 -15.16
CA ASN A 8 4.43 8.41 -15.32
C ASN A 8 3.89 9.14 -14.08
N VAL A 9 4.29 8.74 -12.85
CA VAL A 9 3.90 9.45 -11.63
C VAL A 9 4.39 10.89 -11.68
N ARG A 10 5.68 11.09 -11.98
CA ARG A 10 6.28 12.43 -12.06
C ARG A 10 5.75 13.26 -13.21
N ALA A 11 5.51 12.64 -14.35
CA ALA A 11 5.01 13.35 -15.53
C ALA A 11 3.57 13.82 -15.37
N LYS A 12 2.71 13.03 -14.67
CA LYS A 12 1.29 13.32 -14.51
C LYS A 12 0.97 14.06 -13.21
N SER A 13 1.85 13.97 -12.19
CA SER A 13 1.65 14.56 -10.86
C SER A 13 0.23 14.36 -10.31
N PRO A 14 -0.25 13.11 -10.19
CA PRO A 14 -1.64 12.83 -9.88
C PRO A 14 -2.03 13.37 -8.49
N LEU A 15 -3.26 13.89 -8.37
CA LEU A 15 -3.83 14.30 -7.10
C LEU A 15 -4.48 13.10 -6.42
N VAL A 16 -4.03 12.76 -5.22
CA VAL A 16 -4.45 11.55 -4.48
C VAL A 16 -5.12 11.92 -3.17
N HIS A 17 -6.36 11.51 -3.00
CA HIS A 17 -7.09 11.63 -1.75
C HIS A 17 -6.63 10.53 -0.78
N ASN A 18 -6.29 10.90 0.46
CA ASN A 18 -5.87 9.96 1.49
C ASN A 18 -6.75 10.10 2.73
N ILE A 19 -7.53 9.06 3.04
CA ILE A 19 -8.13 8.86 4.34
C ILE A 19 -7.25 7.83 5.06
N THR A 20 -6.31 8.33 5.86
CA THR A 20 -5.30 7.50 6.50
C THR A 20 -5.29 7.67 8.02
N ASN A 21 -4.45 6.92 8.72
CA ASN A 21 -4.35 6.97 10.17
C ASN A 21 -3.51 8.17 10.65
N TYR A 22 -3.85 8.72 11.80
CA TYR A 22 -3.18 9.91 12.35
C TYR A 22 -1.75 9.62 12.85
N VAL A 23 -1.35 8.37 13.01
CA VAL A 23 0.02 8.00 13.41
C VAL A 23 1.01 8.32 12.29
N THR A 24 0.58 8.16 11.03
CA THR A 24 1.45 8.24 9.85
C THR A 24 1.00 9.25 8.80
N VAL A 25 -0.01 10.06 9.10
CA VAL A 25 -0.62 10.98 8.13
C VAL A 25 0.40 11.91 7.47
N ASN A 26 1.33 12.49 8.25
CA ASN A 26 2.36 13.38 7.71
C ASN A 26 3.36 12.63 6.82
N ASP A 27 3.78 11.44 7.22
CA ASP A 27 4.71 10.62 6.45
C ASP A 27 4.08 10.16 5.13
N CYS A 28 2.80 9.79 5.13
CA CYS A 28 2.07 9.45 3.91
C CYS A 28 2.01 10.62 2.94
N ALA A 29 1.71 11.84 3.45
CA ALA A 29 1.71 13.04 2.62
C ALA A 29 3.09 13.31 2.02
N ASN A 30 4.16 13.26 2.82
CA ASN A 30 5.53 13.46 2.34
C ASN A 30 5.97 12.37 1.34
N MET A 31 5.56 11.12 1.53
CA MET A 31 5.84 10.04 0.60
C MET A 31 5.19 10.27 -0.78
N VAL A 32 3.93 10.73 -0.80
CA VAL A 32 3.23 11.08 -2.05
C VAL A 32 3.90 12.27 -2.74
N LEU A 33 4.31 13.30 -1.99
CA LEU A 33 5.10 14.42 -2.54
C LEU A 33 6.45 13.96 -3.08
N ALA A 34 7.15 13.10 -2.36
CA ALA A 34 8.47 12.61 -2.75
C ALA A 34 8.44 11.85 -4.08
N CYS A 35 7.40 11.07 -4.36
CA CYS A 35 7.29 10.37 -5.64
C CYS A 35 6.87 11.29 -6.82
N GLY A 36 6.50 12.55 -6.55
CA GLY A 36 6.10 13.53 -7.57
C GLY A 36 4.59 13.64 -7.77
N ALA A 37 3.78 13.07 -6.89
CA ALA A 37 2.33 13.22 -6.84
C ALA A 37 1.91 14.30 -5.83
N SER A 38 0.62 14.60 -5.74
CA SER A 38 0.07 15.60 -4.83
C SER A 38 -0.96 14.97 -3.88
N PRO A 39 -0.78 15.04 -2.54
CA PRO A 39 -1.72 14.48 -1.59
C PRO A 39 -2.77 15.49 -1.14
N ILE A 40 -4.00 15.02 -0.90
CA ILE A 40 -4.99 15.70 -0.06
C ILE A 40 -5.34 14.77 1.10
N MET A 41 -5.20 15.29 2.33
CA MET A 41 -5.50 14.59 3.57
C MET A 41 -6.83 15.11 4.11
N ALA A 42 -7.95 14.47 3.75
CA ALA A 42 -9.29 14.90 4.16
C ALA A 42 -10.09 13.69 4.66
N ASP A 43 -10.72 13.80 5.82
CA ASP A 43 -11.46 12.71 6.46
C ASP A 43 -12.82 13.12 7.07
N ASP A 44 -13.27 14.34 6.82
CA ASP A 44 -14.58 14.76 7.27
C ASP A 44 -15.68 14.34 6.28
N ALA A 45 -16.76 13.74 6.80
CA ALA A 45 -17.88 13.26 6.00
C ALA A 45 -18.63 14.34 5.22
N ALA A 46 -18.42 15.61 5.57
CA ALA A 46 -19.02 16.75 4.87
C ALA A 46 -18.26 17.16 3.59
N GLU A 47 -16.98 16.80 3.47
CA GLU A 47 -16.14 17.22 2.33
C GLU A 47 -15.58 16.07 1.49
N VAL A 48 -15.52 14.82 2.02
CA VAL A 48 -14.81 13.73 1.36
C VAL A 48 -15.28 13.42 -0.06
N GLU A 49 -16.55 13.63 -0.38
CA GLU A 49 -17.07 13.43 -1.73
C GLU A 49 -16.58 14.50 -2.71
N ASP A 50 -16.52 15.76 -2.25
CA ASP A 50 -15.99 16.87 -3.05
C ASP A 50 -14.49 16.70 -3.29
N ILE A 51 -13.75 16.35 -2.24
CA ILE A 51 -12.31 16.07 -2.34
C ILE A 51 -12.04 14.87 -3.25
N THR A 52 -12.79 13.77 -3.11
CA THR A 52 -12.67 12.62 -4.02
C THR A 52 -12.95 13.02 -5.47
N THR A 53 -13.87 13.98 -5.69
CA THR A 53 -14.24 14.42 -7.04
C THR A 53 -13.12 15.17 -7.74
N ILE A 54 -12.36 16.00 -7.03
CA ILE A 54 -11.22 16.73 -7.60
C ILE A 54 -9.92 15.93 -7.66
N CYS A 55 -9.83 14.86 -6.87
CA CYS A 55 -8.72 13.89 -6.91
C CYS A 55 -8.92 12.89 -8.04
N SER A 56 -7.88 12.12 -8.35
CA SER A 56 -7.90 11.09 -9.39
C SER A 56 -7.64 9.69 -8.85
N GLY A 57 -7.42 9.54 -7.55
CA GLY A 57 -7.23 8.26 -6.85
C GLY A 57 -7.49 8.40 -5.35
N LEU A 58 -7.76 7.29 -4.68
CA LEU A 58 -8.11 7.25 -3.27
C LEU A 58 -7.32 6.16 -2.54
N ASN A 59 -6.75 6.52 -1.38
CA ASN A 59 -6.16 5.59 -0.42
C ASN A 59 -7.01 5.56 0.86
N ILE A 60 -7.44 4.39 1.28
CA ILE A 60 -8.20 4.14 2.53
C ILE A 60 -7.37 3.24 3.44
N ASN A 61 -7.03 3.75 4.63
CA ASN A 61 -6.26 3.06 5.65
C ASN A 61 -7.00 3.07 7.00
N ILE A 62 -7.27 1.89 7.55
CA ILE A 62 -8.08 1.72 8.77
C ILE A 62 -7.27 1.66 10.06
N GLY A 63 -6.05 2.19 10.09
CA GLY A 63 -5.13 2.06 11.24
C GLY A 63 -5.57 2.73 12.53
N THR A 64 -6.37 3.80 12.45
CA THR A 64 -6.90 4.51 13.63
C THR A 64 -8.36 4.89 13.41
N LEU A 65 -9.23 3.86 13.43
CA LEU A 65 -10.65 4.03 13.17
C LEU A 65 -11.37 4.81 14.27
N ASN A 66 -12.34 5.59 13.85
CA ASN A 66 -13.42 6.12 14.67
C ASN A 66 -14.71 6.17 13.85
N SER A 67 -15.87 6.35 14.50
CA SER A 67 -17.17 6.31 13.82
C SER A 67 -17.32 7.30 12.66
N ARG A 68 -16.69 8.46 12.78
CA ARG A 68 -16.68 9.51 11.74
C ARG A 68 -15.89 9.09 10.50
N THR A 69 -14.66 8.60 10.70
CA THR A 69 -13.79 8.22 9.58
C THR A 69 -14.30 6.99 8.84
N ILE A 70 -14.98 6.06 9.52
CA ILE A 70 -15.62 4.89 8.88
C ILE A 70 -16.67 5.36 7.86
N GLU A 71 -17.53 6.29 8.24
CA GLU A 71 -18.54 6.85 7.35
C GLU A 71 -17.91 7.60 6.16
N SER A 72 -16.86 8.37 6.43
CA SER A 72 -16.10 9.10 5.41
C SER A 72 -15.45 8.16 4.39
N MET A 73 -14.85 7.05 4.86
CA MET A 73 -14.24 6.03 4.00
C MET A 73 -15.25 5.40 3.03
N LEU A 74 -16.45 5.08 3.52
CA LEU A 74 -17.52 4.52 2.69
C LEU A 74 -18.03 5.51 1.65
N LYS A 75 -18.27 6.77 2.05
CA LYS A 75 -18.70 7.84 1.12
C LYS A 75 -17.65 8.08 0.03
N ALA A 76 -16.40 8.31 0.44
CA ALA A 76 -15.30 8.54 -0.50
C ALA A 76 -15.08 7.33 -1.42
N GLY A 77 -15.12 6.10 -0.89
CA GLY A 77 -14.95 4.88 -1.68
C GLY A 77 -16.03 4.70 -2.74
N LYS A 78 -17.29 4.89 -2.37
CA LYS A 78 -18.43 4.85 -3.33
C LYS A 78 -18.33 5.96 -4.37
N LYS A 79 -17.94 7.16 -3.96
CA LYS A 79 -17.73 8.29 -4.88
C LYS A 79 -16.59 8.01 -5.86
N ALA A 80 -15.46 7.49 -5.38
CA ALA A 80 -14.34 7.09 -6.23
C ALA A 80 -14.75 6.02 -7.25
N ASN A 81 -15.53 5.02 -6.83
CA ASN A 81 -16.06 3.99 -7.73
C ASN A 81 -16.99 4.56 -8.80
N ALA A 82 -17.85 5.52 -8.43
CA ALA A 82 -18.75 6.18 -9.38
C ALA A 82 -17.98 7.00 -10.44
N LEU A 83 -16.82 7.53 -10.06
CA LEU A 83 -15.94 8.30 -10.95
C LEU A 83 -14.94 7.43 -11.73
N GLY A 84 -14.86 6.12 -11.42
CA GLY A 84 -13.87 5.21 -12.03
C GLY A 84 -12.44 5.43 -11.52
N HIS A 85 -12.26 6.06 -10.36
CA HIS A 85 -10.95 6.29 -9.76
C HIS A 85 -10.41 5.01 -9.13
N PRO A 86 -9.09 4.73 -9.20
CA PRO A 86 -8.47 3.63 -8.47
C PRO A 86 -8.55 3.86 -6.96
N VAL A 87 -8.82 2.78 -6.23
CA VAL A 87 -8.93 2.80 -4.76
C VAL A 87 -8.01 1.75 -4.17
N VAL A 88 -7.22 2.15 -3.16
CA VAL A 88 -6.37 1.24 -2.36
C VAL A 88 -7.02 1.04 -0.99
N LEU A 89 -7.05 -0.21 -0.53
CA LEU A 89 -7.38 -0.57 0.85
C LEU A 89 -6.12 -1.02 1.59
N ASP A 90 -5.88 -0.40 2.73
CA ASP A 90 -4.88 -0.82 3.71
C ASP A 90 -5.62 -1.24 5.01
N PRO A 91 -5.89 -2.55 5.21
CA PRO A 91 -6.71 -3.07 6.30
C PRO A 91 -5.89 -3.21 7.59
N VAL A 92 -5.15 -2.19 7.98
CA VAL A 92 -4.25 -2.20 9.14
C VAL A 92 -4.90 -2.77 10.38
N GLY A 93 -4.37 -3.91 10.86
CA GLY A 93 -4.84 -4.55 12.08
C GLY A 93 -6.19 -5.26 11.94
N ALA A 94 -6.65 -5.59 10.73
CA ALA A 94 -7.75 -6.51 10.54
C ALA A 94 -7.42 -7.86 11.22
N GLY A 95 -8.35 -8.40 12.01
CA GLY A 95 -8.11 -9.55 12.88
C GLY A 95 -7.68 -9.18 14.32
N ALA A 96 -7.19 -7.97 14.57
CA ALA A 96 -6.76 -7.54 15.91
C ALA A 96 -7.93 -7.03 16.78
N SER A 97 -8.99 -6.52 16.17
CA SER A 97 -10.20 -6.11 16.88
C SER A 97 -11.45 -6.30 16.01
N ALA A 98 -12.60 -6.47 16.66
CA ALA A 98 -13.88 -6.58 15.98
C ALA A 98 -14.14 -5.35 15.09
N LEU A 99 -13.97 -4.14 15.62
CA LEU A 99 -14.19 -2.90 14.87
C LEU A 99 -13.41 -2.84 13.56
N ARG A 100 -12.11 -3.18 13.58
CA ARG A 100 -11.27 -3.16 12.38
C ARG A 100 -11.70 -4.23 11.39
N THR A 101 -11.96 -5.43 11.86
CA THR A 101 -12.36 -6.57 11.03
C THR A 101 -13.71 -6.31 10.36
N GLU A 102 -14.72 -5.90 11.13
CA GLU A 102 -16.05 -5.58 10.61
C GLU A 102 -16.02 -4.40 9.64
N THR A 103 -15.22 -3.35 9.93
CA THR A 103 -15.06 -2.22 9.02
C THR A 103 -14.40 -2.66 7.72
N ALA A 104 -13.36 -3.49 7.78
CA ALA A 104 -12.70 -4.00 6.59
C ALA A 104 -13.65 -4.82 5.71
N TYR A 105 -14.49 -5.69 6.31
CA TYR A 105 -15.52 -6.43 5.56
C TYR A 105 -16.57 -5.49 4.96
N ARG A 106 -17.07 -4.54 5.75
CA ARG A 106 -18.04 -3.57 5.25
C ARG A 106 -17.50 -2.77 4.07
N LEU A 107 -16.23 -2.37 4.13
CA LEU A 107 -15.56 -1.70 3.02
C LEU A 107 -15.47 -2.60 1.79
N LEU A 108 -15.11 -3.88 1.94
CA LEU A 108 -15.04 -4.83 0.83
C LEU A 108 -16.42 -5.11 0.20
N ASP A 109 -17.47 -5.09 0.99
CA ASP A 109 -18.84 -5.31 0.50
C ASP A 109 -19.40 -4.09 -0.25
N GLU A 110 -19.04 -2.88 0.17
CA GLU A 110 -19.65 -1.64 -0.32
C GLU A 110 -18.77 -0.87 -1.32
N VAL A 111 -17.46 -1.15 -1.38
CA VAL A 111 -16.48 -0.44 -2.22
C VAL A 111 -15.67 -1.42 -3.05
N ARG A 112 -15.52 -1.16 -4.34
CA ARG A 112 -14.61 -1.91 -5.22
C ARG A 112 -13.21 -1.34 -5.10
N PHE A 113 -12.27 -2.17 -4.69
CA PHE A 113 -10.85 -1.80 -4.59
C PHE A 113 -10.07 -2.22 -5.83
N THR A 114 -9.13 -1.37 -6.25
CA THR A 114 -8.16 -1.68 -7.30
C THR A 114 -7.01 -2.50 -6.73
N VAL A 115 -6.56 -2.15 -5.51
CA VAL A 115 -5.53 -2.87 -4.77
C VAL A 115 -5.96 -3.05 -3.32
N ILE A 116 -5.75 -4.24 -2.78
CA ILE A 116 -5.80 -4.55 -1.35
C ILE A 116 -4.37 -4.82 -0.91
N ARG A 117 -3.82 -3.99 -0.03
CA ARG A 117 -2.45 -4.12 0.47
C ARG A 117 -2.44 -4.36 1.97
N GLY A 118 -1.80 -5.42 2.44
CA GLY A 118 -1.67 -5.73 3.86
C GLY A 118 -0.53 -6.70 4.12
N ASN A 119 -0.27 -7.02 5.39
CA ASN A 119 0.55 -8.18 5.72
C ASN A 119 -0.25 -9.48 5.50
N ILE A 120 0.43 -10.61 5.53
CA ILE A 120 -0.21 -11.91 5.25
C ILE A 120 -1.36 -12.22 6.21
N SER A 121 -1.26 -11.86 7.51
CA SER A 121 -2.31 -12.12 8.50
C SER A 121 -3.54 -11.25 8.27
N GLU A 122 -3.37 -9.97 7.91
CA GLU A 122 -4.44 -9.06 7.54
C GLU A 122 -5.19 -9.56 6.31
N VAL A 123 -4.45 -9.96 5.26
CA VAL A 123 -5.06 -10.47 4.01
C VAL A 123 -5.75 -11.81 4.24
N LYS A 124 -5.20 -12.71 5.05
CA LYS A 124 -5.88 -13.97 5.45
C LYS A 124 -7.17 -13.69 6.20
N THR A 125 -7.18 -12.72 7.11
CA THR A 125 -8.40 -12.30 7.81
C THR A 125 -9.48 -11.88 6.82
N LEU A 126 -9.14 -11.05 5.83
CA LEU A 126 -10.09 -10.62 4.81
C LEU A 126 -10.59 -11.78 3.94
N ALA A 127 -9.74 -12.76 3.65
CA ALA A 127 -10.09 -13.87 2.78
C ALA A 127 -10.99 -14.91 3.45
N SER A 128 -10.80 -15.17 4.74
CA SER A 128 -11.40 -16.31 5.46
C SER A 128 -12.51 -15.94 6.43
N GLY A 129 -12.69 -14.67 6.74
CA GLY A 129 -13.61 -14.25 7.81
C GLY A 129 -13.09 -14.54 9.22
N ALA A 130 -11.93 -15.18 9.36
CA ALA A 130 -11.28 -15.44 10.64
C ALA A 130 -9.76 -15.41 10.45
N GLY A 131 -9.07 -14.64 11.26
CA GLY A 131 -7.61 -14.55 11.26
C GLY A 131 -7.10 -14.26 12.67
N THR A 132 -5.87 -14.62 12.95
CA THR A 132 -5.15 -14.24 14.17
C THR A 132 -4.12 -13.19 13.81
N THR A 133 -4.42 -11.93 14.12
CA THR A 133 -3.46 -10.83 13.97
C THR A 133 -3.06 -10.34 15.37
N LYS A 134 -1.77 -10.29 15.66
CA LYS A 134 -1.25 -9.71 16.89
C LYS A 134 -0.86 -8.26 16.66
N GLY A 135 -1.76 -7.34 17.01
CA GLY A 135 -1.54 -5.91 16.79
C GLY A 135 -1.55 -5.56 15.29
N VAL A 136 -0.50 -4.89 14.81
CA VAL A 136 -0.33 -4.48 13.40
C VAL A 136 0.70 -5.34 12.65
N ASP A 137 1.37 -6.24 13.35
CA ASP A 137 2.38 -7.13 12.78
C ASP A 137 1.77 -8.49 12.44
N ALA A 138 2.28 -9.12 11.36
CA ALA A 138 1.93 -10.50 11.03
C ALA A 138 2.36 -11.46 12.14
N ASP A 139 1.55 -12.49 12.41
CA ASP A 139 2.01 -13.59 13.27
C ASP A 139 3.25 -14.23 12.61
N VAL A 140 4.25 -14.55 13.44
CA VAL A 140 5.51 -15.17 12.96
C VAL A 140 5.22 -16.47 12.21
N ALA A 141 4.20 -17.22 12.61
CA ALA A 141 3.79 -18.46 11.95
C ALA A 141 3.23 -18.25 10.52
N ASP A 142 2.79 -17.03 10.20
CA ASP A 142 2.19 -16.69 8.91
C ASP A 142 3.20 -16.11 7.90
N ARG A 143 4.43 -15.80 8.32
CA ARG A 143 5.41 -15.12 7.44
C ARG A 143 5.64 -15.87 6.14
N VAL A 144 5.69 -15.10 5.05
CA VAL A 144 6.09 -15.64 3.74
C VAL A 144 7.60 -15.87 3.72
N THR A 145 7.98 -17.10 3.42
CA THR A 145 9.38 -17.56 3.30
C THR A 145 9.57 -18.27 1.97
N GLU A 146 10.81 -18.57 1.57
CA GLU A 146 11.06 -19.34 0.33
C GLU A 146 10.39 -20.72 0.37
N GLU A 147 10.26 -21.33 1.54
CA GLU A 147 9.69 -22.67 1.72
C GLU A 147 8.16 -22.70 1.49
N ASN A 148 7.46 -21.61 1.80
CA ASN A 148 5.99 -21.53 1.65
C ASN A 148 5.53 -20.59 0.53
N LEU A 149 6.46 -20.08 -0.28
CA LEU A 149 6.19 -19.06 -1.29
C LEU A 149 5.14 -19.49 -2.31
N ASP A 150 5.20 -20.71 -2.82
CA ASP A 150 4.22 -21.20 -3.80
C ASP A 150 2.80 -21.22 -3.25
N GLY A 151 2.64 -21.65 -1.99
CA GLY A 151 1.36 -21.61 -1.31
C GLY A 151 0.85 -20.18 -1.08
N ALA A 152 1.74 -19.27 -0.71
CA ALA A 152 1.40 -17.85 -0.52
C ALA A 152 1.01 -17.18 -1.85
N VAL A 153 1.71 -17.49 -2.94
CA VAL A 153 1.35 -17.01 -4.29
C VAL A 153 -0.01 -17.53 -4.73
N ALA A 154 -0.25 -18.84 -4.56
CA ALA A 154 -1.54 -19.43 -4.90
C ALA A 154 -2.70 -18.80 -4.11
N PHE A 155 -2.48 -18.55 -2.81
CA PHE A 155 -3.43 -17.84 -1.95
C PHE A 155 -3.70 -16.41 -2.44
N ALA A 156 -2.64 -15.63 -2.74
CA ALA A 156 -2.78 -14.26 -3.22
C ALA A 156 -3.57 -14.19 -4.54
N LYS A 157 -3.26 -15.07 -5.50
CA LYS A 157 -3.98 -15.17 -6.79
C LYS A 157 -5.45 -15.54 -6.58
N ALA A 158 -5.74 -16.52 -5.72
CA ALA A 158 -7.12 -16.93 -5.43
C ALA A 158 -7.93 -15.81 -4.80
N PHE A 159 -7.34 -15.05 -3.87
CA PHE A 159 -8.01 -13.92 -3.25
C PHE A 159 -8.19 -12.75 -4.22
N ALA A 160 -7.20 -12.48 -5.08
CA ALA A 160 -7.32 -11.50 -6.15
C ALA A 160 -8.42 -11.86 -7.14
N ALA A 161 -8.50 -13.11 -7.57
CA ALA A 161 -9.59 -13.59 -8.44
C ALA A 161 -10.98 -13.45 -7.79
N LYS A 162 -11.08 -13.70 -6.47
CA LYS A 162 -12.34 -13.56 -5.71
C LYS A 162 -12.80 -12.11 -5.61
N THR A 163 -11.88 -11.17 -5.37
CA THR A 163 -12.20 -9.76 -5.12
C THR A 163 -12.20 -8.90 -6.39
N GLY A 164 -11.55 -9.37 -7.45
CA GLY A 164 -11.27 -8.57 -8.65
C GLY A 164 -10.21 -7.50 -8.46
N ALA A 165 -9.57 -7.45 -7.28
CA ALA A 165 -8.50 -6.51 -6.95
C ALA A 165 -7.12 -7.16 -7.12
N VAL A 166 -6.10 -6.35 -7.36
CA VAL A 166 -4.72 -6.77 -7.14
C VAL A 166 -4.49 -6.89 -5.63
N VAL A 167 -3.83 -7.97 -5.22
CA VAL A 167 -3.49 -8.23 -3.81
C VAL A 167 -2.00 -8.05 -3.63
N ALA A 168 -1.61 -7.13 -2.73
CA ALA A 168 -0.23 -6.87 -2.35
C ALA A 168 0.00 -7.32 -0.90
N ILE A 169 0.62 -8.48 -0.73
CA ILE A 169 1.02 -9.01 0.57
C ILE A 169 2.45 -8.59 0.85
N THR A 170 2.68 -7.85 1.95
CA THR A 170 4.01 -7.35 2.31
C THR A 170 4.60 -8.11 3.49
N GLY A 171 5.92 -8.36 3.41
CA GLY A 171 6.68 -9.13 4.41
C GLY A 171 8.17 -9.16 4.11
N ALA A 172 8.82 -10.27 4.41
CA ALA A 172 10.21 -10.50 4.03
C ALA A 172 10.36 -10.76 2.51
N ILE A 173 9.37 -11.41 1.92
CA ILE A 173 9.15 -11.50 0.48
C ILE A 173 7.77 -10.90 0.24
N ASP A 174 7.70 -9.88 -0.59
CA ASP A 174 6.45 -9.26 -0.96
C ASP A 174 5.83 -10.00 -2.17
N ILE A 175 4.51 -10.16 -2.17
CA ILE A 175 3.77 -10.76 -3.28
C ILE A 175 2.75 -9.76 -3.78
N VAL A 176 2.81 -9.41 -5.08
CA VAL A 176 1.81 -8.58 -5.74
C VAL A 176 1.18 -9.41 -6.85
N ALA A 177 -0.09 -9.73 -6.72
CA ALA A 177 -0.77 -10.69 -7.59
C ALA A 177 -2.14 -10.20 -8.08
N ASP A 178 -2.46 -10.50 -9.32
CA ASP A 178 -3.83 -10.62 -9.80
C ASP A 178 -4.27 -12.09 -9.85
N GLY A 179 -5.39 -12.40 -10.48
CA GLY A 179 -5.89 -13.78 -10.58
C GLY A 179 -5.03 -14.72 -11.45
N ALA A 180 -4.10 -14.19 -12.25
CA ALA A 180 -3.32 -14.95 -13.22
C ALA A 180 -1.81 -14.93 -12.96
N LYS A 181 -1.28 -13.76 -12.57
CA LYS A 181 0.15 -13.47 -12.49
C LYS A 181 0.53 -12.93 -11.10
N ALA A 182 1.73 -13.22 -10.63
CA ALA A 182 2.27 -12.65 -9.41
C ALA A 182 3.71 -12.18 -9.60
N TYR A 183 4.05 -11.06 -8.96
CA TYR A 183 5.42 -10.62 -8.73
C TYR A 183 5.81 -11.00 -7.30
N CYS A 184 6.90 -11.74 -7.13
CA CYS A 184 7.53 -12.02 -5.85
C CYS A 184 8.75 -11.12 -5.72
N ILE A 185 8.71 -10.15 -4.80
CA ILE A 185 9.66 -9.04 -4.71
C ILE A 185 10.52 -9.21 -3.46
N ARG A 186 11.84 -9.02 -3.59
CA ARG A 186 12.83 -9.20 -2.51
C ARG A 186 13.59 -7.91 -2.19
N ASN A 187 13.06 -6.76 -2.61
CA ASN A 187 13.58 -5.48 -2.18
C ASN A 187 13.16 -5.19 -0.74
N GLY A 188 14.01 -4.47 -0.03
CA GLY A 188 13.76 -4.04 1.34
C GLY A 188 14.90 -4.35 2.28
N HIS A 189 14.78 -3.85 3.50
CA HIS A 189 15.75 -4.08 4.56
C HIS A 189 15.03 -4.36 5.89
N PRO A 190 15.51 -5.31 6.73
CA PRO A 190 14.86 -5.65 8.01
C PRO A 190 14.63 -4.46 8.93
N MET A 191 15.50 -3.44 8.90
CA MET A 191 15.34 -2.22 9.70
C MET A 191 14.07 -1.43 9.38
N MET A 192 13.43 -1.65 8.22
CA MET A 192 12.14 -1.02 7.91
C MET A 192 11.06 -1.38 8.93
N SER A 193 11.15 -2.54 9.58
CA SER A 193 10.23 -2.94 10.66
C SER A 193 10.41 -2.13 11.96
N ALA A 194 11.54 -1.43 12.13
CA ALA A 194 11.77 -0.55 13.27
C ALA A 194 11.17 0.86 13.10
N ILE A 195 10.51 1.12 11.97
CA ILE A 195 9.83 2.39 11.69
C ILE A 195 8.33 2.12 11.63
N THR A 196 7.55 2.89 12.40
CA THR A 196 6.09 2.83 12.25
C THR A 196 5.66 3.43 10.92
N GLY A 197 4.73 2.77 10.23
CA GLY A 197 4.05 3.34 9.07
C GLY A 197 4.71 3.18 7.72
N THR A 198 5.79 2.42 7.57
CA THR A 198 6.36 2.10 6.25
C THR A 198 5.31 1.46 5.33
N GLY A 199 4.45 0.58 5.87
CA GLY A 199 3.31 0.03 5.16
C GLY A 199 2.29 1.08 4.75
N CYS A 200 1.90 1.98 5.66
CA CYS A 200 0.94 3.04 5.35
C CYS A 200 1.47 4.00 4.27
N GLN A 201 2.76 4.33 4.32
CA GLN A 201 3.44 5.10 3.28
C GLN A 201 3.40 4.36 1.93
N LEU A 202 3.64 3.05 1.92
CA LEU A 202 3.54 2.22 0.71
C LEU A 202 2.12 2.23 0.13
N SER A 203 1.08 2.18 0.96
CA SER A 203 -0.31 2.23 0.47
C SER A 203 -0.61 3.58 -0.21
N ALA A 204 -0.15 4.70 0.37
CA ALA A 204 -0.27 6.02 -0.24
C ALA A 204 0.54 6.13 -1.54
N LEU A 205 1.76 5.60 -1.57
CA LEU A 205 2.61 5.51 -2.76
C LEU A 205 1.94 4.67 -3.85
N THR A 206 1.36 3.51 -3.49
CA THR A 206 0.64 2.64 -4.42
C THR A 206 -0.54 3.36 -5.07
N ALA A 207 -1.30 4.15 -4.31
CA ALA A 207 -2.39 4.95 -4.86
C ALA A 207 -1.89 5.97 -5.91
N ALA A 208 -0.76 6.61 -5.69
CA ALA A 208 -0.15 7.52 -6.66
C ALA A 208 0.28 6.78 -7.95
N PHE A 209 0.91 5.61 -7.81
CA PHE A 209 1.31 4.79 -8.96
C PHE A 209 0.12 4.29 -9.77
N LEU A 210 -0.94 3.81 -9.13
CA LEU A 210 -2.17 3.38 -9.79
C LEU A 210 -2.82 4.51 -10.58
N THR A 211 -2.92 5.68 -9.96
CA THR A 211 -3.53 6.87 -10.57
C THR A 211 -2.76 7.33 -11.81
N ALA A 212 -1.45 7.25 -11.77
CA ALA A 212 -0.59 7.63 -12.91
C ALA A 212 -0.56 6.57 -14.02
N ASN A 213 -0.93 5.32 -13.73
CA ASN A 213 -0.80 4.18 -14.66
C ASN A 213 -2.14 3.44 -14.87
N PRO A 214 -3.17 4.11 -15.41
CA PRO A 214 -4.47 3.49 -15.63
C PRO A 214 -4.36 2.29 -16.58
N GLY A 215 -5.10 1.22 -16.26
CA GLY A 215 -5.10 -0.01 -17.06
C GLY A 215 -3.95 -0.99 -16.76
N GLN A 216 -3.02 -0.65 -15.86
CA GLN A 216 -1.89 -1.50 -15.47
C GLN A 216 -1.78 -1.64 -13.95
N PRO A 217 -2.85 -2.04 -13.23
CA PRO A 217 -2.87 -2.01 -11.77
C PRO A 217 -1.86 -2.97 -11.14
N LEU A 218 -1.61 -4.13 -11.74
CA LEU A 218 -0.65 -5.11 -11.24
C LEU A 218 0.79 -4.58 -11.31
N GLU A 219 1.18 -4.05 -12.46
CA GLU A 219 2.51 -3.49 -12.71
C GLU A 219 2.74 -2.22 -11.87
N ALA A 220 1.74 -1.36 -11.76
CA ALA A 220 1.81 -0.15 -10.94
C ALA A 220 1.99 -0.47 -9.45
N ALA A 221 1.24 -1.44 -8.92
CA ALA A 221 1.40 -1.89 -7.54
C ALA A 221 2.76 -2.55 -7.30
N ALA A 222 3.22 -3.41 -8.21
CA ALA A 222 4.54 -4.04 -8.12
C ALA A 222 5.68 -3.01 -8.17
N ALA A 223 5.56 -2.01 -9.05
CA ALA A 223 6.54 -0.92 -9.12
C ALA A 223 6.60 -0.10 -7.82
N ALA A 224 5.45 0.19 -7.19
CA ALA A 224 5.40 0.89 -5.91
C ALA A 224 6.06 0.09 -4.79
N VAL A 225 5.83 -1.23 -4.74
CA VAL A 225 6.46 -2.14 -3.75
C VAL A 225 7.98 -2.18 -3.97
N CYS A 226 8.45 -2.37 -5.21
CA CYS A 226 9.88 -2.35 -5.53
C CYS A 226 10.52 -0.99 -5.16
N ALA A 227 9.86 0.12 -5.49
CA ALA A 227 10.37 1.47 -5.19
C ALA A 227 10.51 1.68 -3.68
N MET A 228 9.52 1.27 -2.88
CA MET A 228 9.57 1.39 -1.42
C MET A 228 10.67 0.51 -0.81
N GLY A 229 10.79 -0.74 -1.26
CA GLY A 229 11.83 -1.65 -0.80
C GLY A 229 13.23 -1.15 -1.17
N LEU A 230 13.43 -0.74 -2.43
CA LEU A 230 14.71 -0.16 -2.89
C LEU A 230 15.07 1.12 -2.13
N ALA A 231 14.08 1.98 -1.84
CA ALA A 231 14.31 3.17 -1.01
C ALA A 231 14.77 2.79 0.40
N GLY A 232 14.23 1.72 0.98
CA GLY A 232 14.71 1.18 2.25
C GLY A 232 16.15 0.70 2.19
N GLU A 233 16.57 0.02 1.12
CA GLU A 233 17.96 -0.40 0.91
C GLU A 233 18.91 0.79 0.76
N ILE A 234 18.55 1.76 -0.09
CA ILE A 234 19.34 2.99 -0.32
C ILE A 234 19.47 3.79 0.97
N ALA A 235 18.37 3.96 1.70
CA ALA A 235 18.35 4.68 2.97
C ALA A 235 19.23 4.01 4.03
N HIS A 236 19.18 2.67 4.14
CA HIS A 236 20.02 1.92 5.07
C HIS A 236 21.50 2.09 4.75
N ALA A 237 21.89 2.06 3.48
CA ALA A 237 23.29 2.23 3.04
C ALA A 237 23.86 3.64 3.39
N ARG A 238 23.00 4.63 3.66
CA ARG A 238 23.40 5.99 4.06
C ARG A 238 23.62 6.15 5.55
N LEU A 239 23.14 5.20 6.39
CA LEU A 239 23.21 5.32 7.83
C LEU A 239 24.66 5.27 8.35
N THR A 240 24.90 6.07 9.36
CA THR A 240 26.13 6.04 10.18
C THR A 240 25.82 5.38 11.53
N PRO A 241 26.83 5.01 12.33
CA PRO A 241 26.62 4.46 13.69
C PRO A 241 25.85 5.38 14.65
N LEU A 242 25.72 6.65 14.34
CA LEU A 242 24.99 7.63 15.15
C LEU A 242 23.53 7.80 14.73
N ASP A 243 23.12 7.22 13.60
CA ASP A 243 21.78 7.34 13.07
C ASP A 243 20.85 6.27 13.64
N GLY A 244 19.61 6.65 13.91
CA GLY A 244 18.56 5.76 14.41
C GLY A 244 17.40 5.63 13.43
N ASN A 245 16.29 5.07 13.93
CA ASN A 245 15.08 4.85 13.14
C ASN A 245 14.44 6.15 12.60
N ALA A 246 14.57 7.27 13.31
CA ALA A 246 14.04 8.56 12.86
C ALA A 246 14.78 9.07 11.60
N THR A 247 16.10 9.02 11.60
CA THR A 247 16.93 9.36 10.44
C THR A 247 16.66 8.41 9.29
N TYR A 248 16.58 7.10 9.57
CA TYR A 248 16.27 6.10 8.57
C TYR A 248 14.93 6.34 7.87
N ARG A 249 13.86 6.68 8.64
CA ARG A 249 12.56 7.08 8.08
C ARG A 249 12.69 8.24 7.10
N ASN A 250 13.40 9.28 7.48
CA ASN A 250 13.60 10.44 6.62
C ASN A 250 14.40 10.09 5.37
N TYR A 251 15.43 9.23 5.50
CA TYR A 251 16.22 8.78 4.36
C TYR A 251 15.44 7.91 3.36
N ILE A 252 14.42 7.18 3.81
CA ILE A 252 13.51 6.46 2.89
C ILE A 252 12.70 7.44 2.04
N ILE A 253 12.16 8.50 2.64
CA ILE A 253 11.42 9.55 1.90
C ILE A 253 12.36 10.27 0.93
N ASP A 254 13.56 10.64 1.38
CA ASP A 254 14.60 11.23 0.53
C ASP A 254 14.98 10.31 -0.63
N ALA A 255 15.09 8.99 -0.38
CA ALA A 255 15.44 8.02 -1.40
C ALA A 255 14.35 7.95 -2.50
N ILE A 256 13.06 7.99 -2.15
CA ILE A 256 11.97 8.09 -3.12
C ILE A 256 12.05 9.41 -3.90
N TYR A 257 12.32 10.52 -3.22
CA TYR A 257 12.44 11.84 -3.87
C TYR A 257 13.56 11.87 -4.92
N ASN A 258 14.72 11.30 -4.59
CA ASN A 258 15.90 11.31 -5.45
C ASN A 258 15.96 10.14 -6.45
N MET A 259 15.09 9.13 -6.31
CA MET A 259 15.09 7.93 -7.16
C MET A 259 14.83 8.31 -8.61
N THR A 260 15.62 7.77 -9.53
CA THR A 260 15.36 7.89 -10.96
C THR A 260 14.64 6.65 -11.49
N PRO A 261 13.90 6.75 -12.61
CA PRO A 261 13.30 5.58 -13.26
C PRO A 261 14.32 4.48 -13.58
N ALA A 262 15.53 4.86 -14.02
CA ALA A 262 16.61 3.91 -14.30
C ALA A 262 17.06 3.17 -13.02
N GLN A 263 17.24 3.87 -11.92
CA GLN A 263 17.60 3.25 -10.64
C GLN A 263 16.55 2.24 -10.18
N LEU A 264 15.25 2.55 -10.35
CA LEU A 264 14.19 1.60 -10.01
C LEU A 264 14.24 0.36 -10.90
N GLU A 265 14.45 0.53 -12.22
CA GLU A 265 14.52 -0.60 -13.15
C GLU A 265 15.71 -1.52 -12.84
N GLU A 266 16.88 -0.94 -12.57
CA GLU A 266 18.11 -1.69 -12.26
C GLU A 266 18.10 -2.31 -10.87
N GLY A 267 17.48 -1.63 -9.89
CA GLY A 267 17.45 -2.06 -8.49
C GLY A 267 16.30 -3.00 -8.13
N ALA A 268 15.31 -3.17 -8.99
CA ALA A 268 14.16 -4.03 -8.72
C ALA A 268 14.55 -5.51 -8.70
N LYS A 269 14.28 -6.18 -7.56
CA LYS A 269 14.59 -7.60 -7.33
C LYS A 269 13.30 -8.39 -7.29
N TYR A 270 12.88 -8.94 -8.41
CA TYR A 270 11.64 -9.70 -8.48
C TYR A 270 11.74 -10.91 -9.42
N GLU A 271 10.83 -11.85 -9.20
CA GLU A 271 10.52 -12.92 -10.14
C GLU A 271 9.02 -12.91 -10.46
N VAL A 272 8.65 -13.45 -11.59
CA VAL A 272 7.25 -13.59 -12.02
C VAL A 272 6.82 -15.03 -11.90
N ARG A 273 5.65 -15.26 -11.31
CA ARG A 273 5.02 -16.57 -11.14
C ARG A 273 3.59 -16.61 -11.66
#